data_212da902012f8be34e101fa5a2b4ecce
#
_entry.id   212da902012f8be34e101fa5a2b4ecce
#
_cell.length_a   1.000
_cell.length_b   1.000
_cell.length_c   1.000
_cell.angle_alpha   90.00
_cell.angle_beta   90.00
_cell.angle_gamma   90.00
#
_symmetry.space_group_name_H-M   'P 1'
#
loop_
_entity.id
_entity.type
_entity.pdbx_description
1 polymer ?
#
loop_
_entity_poly.entity_id
_entity_poly.type
_entity_poly.pdbx_seq_one_letter_code
_entity_poly.pdbx_strand_id
1 'polypeptide(L)'
;ISGRVREFAAILTSASPNFMTELFIRLFAMLPLSAAQGCGSLLGRLAWRLNGRERKNTEVNIRLCFPELEPGEQQELVRRTLRENGKLITELPKSWLASGDYWGRRLEARLFTEEIRRLLGQGRGVIIAAPHLGNWEVGLRAITAAGPTTVLYRPPRQTWLNSIMEQGRIATGAKTAPTDMQGIRALMSALRNGEIVAILPDQVPKELEQSSVLAPFFGHPAPTMTLISKLARKTGAPVVAAYAERLPRGKGFRGNFRYVDERVIDSAAEISSAAVNDAVEALVRLSPEQYQWTYRRFGMDFYRSKKKPGR
;
A
#
# COMPACT_ATOMS: atom_id res chain seq x y z
N ILE A 1 9.86 42.86 18.24
CA ILE A 1 10.21 41.52 17.67
C ILE A 1 10.17 40.45 18.77
N SER A 2 10.51 40.75 20.02
CA SER A 2 10.56 39.79 21.16
C SER A 2 9.15 39.26 21.59
N GLY A 3 8.09 40.02 21.47
CA GLY A 3 6.73 39.63 21.89
C GLY A 3 6.12 38.58 21.00
N ARG A 4 6.19 38.76 19.70
CA ARG A 4 5.60 37.80 18.68
C ARG A 4 6.32 36.45 18.67
N VAL A 5 7.62 36.43 18.93
CA VAL A 5 8.41 35.18 19.02
C VAL A 5 8.04 34.39 20.28
N ARG A 6 7.77 35.08 21.41
CA ARG A 6 7.30 34.43 22.65
C ARG A 6 5.86 33.92 22.54
N GLU A 7 4.96 34.68 21.89
CA GLU A 7 3.61 34.21 21.62
C GLU A 7 3.60 32.99 20.67
N PHE A 8 4.42 33.01 19.61
CA PHE A 8 4.58 31.87 18.72
C PHE A 8 5.16 30.64 19.43
N ALA A 9 6.15 30.85 20.29
CA ALA A 9 6.72 29.78 21.13
C ALA A 9 5.69 29.25 22.14
N ALA A 10 4.85 30.12 22.75
CA ALA A 10 3.79 29.70 23.66
C ALA A 10 2.69 28.91 22.96
N ILE A 11 2.32 29.27 21.74
CA ILE A 11 1.39 28.50 20.87
C ILE A 11 1.99 27.13 20.54
N LEU A 12 3.29 27.04 20.25
CA LEU A 12 3.96 25.79 19.96
C LEU A 12 4.10 24.87 21.19
N THR A 13 4.27 25.44 22.39
CA THR A 13 4.41 24.66 23.63
C THR A 13 3.07 24.26 24.26
N SER A 14 1.97 24.98 23.96
CA SER A 14 0.61 24.64 24.39
C SER A 14 -0.18 23.81 23.36
N ALA A 15 0.36 23.65 22.16
CA ALA A 15 -0.29 22.86 21.10
C ALA A 15 -0.31 21.37 21.49
N SER A 16 -1.49 20.75 21.42
CA SER A 16 -1.60 19.30 21.62
C SER A 16 -0.66 18.57 20.64
N PRO A 17 -0.12 17.40 20.99
CA PRO A 17 0.71 16.60 20.09
C PRO A 17 0.07 16.41 18.71
N ASN A 18 -1.25 16.41 18.64
CA ASN A 18 -2.06 16.30 17.43
C ASN A 18 -1.92 17.52 16.52
N PHE A 19 -1.92 18.74 17.08
CA PHE A 19 -1.80 19.99 16.31
C PHE A 19 -0.45 20.08 15.57
N MET A 20 0.63 19.78 16.28
CA MET A 20 1.98 19.82 15.67
C MET A 20 2.11 18.82 14.52
N THR A 21 1.53 17.63 14.69
CA THR A 21 1.59 16.59 13.65
C THR A 21 0.68 16.95 12.47
N GLU A 22 -0.50 17.52 12.71
CA GLU A 22 -1.37 18.02 11.64
C GLU A 22 -0.71 19.16 10.86
N LEU A 23 -0.09 20.11 11.53
CA LEU A 23 0.68 21.20 10.93
C LEU A 23 1.81 20.64 10.06
N PHE A 24 2.56 19.65 10.56
CA PHE A 24 3.61 18.98 9.81
C PHE A 24 3.06 18.33 8.52
N ILE A 25 1.94 17.60 8.60
CA ILE A 25 1.29 16.99 7.44
C ILE A 25 0.90 18.05 6.41
N ARG A 26 0.29 19.16 6.85
CA ARG A 26 -0.11 20.26 5.95
C ARG A 26 1.09 20.93 5.29
N LEU A 27 2.17 21.17 6.03
CA LEU A 27 3.42 21.73 5.48
C LEU A 27 4.05 20.79 4.44
N PHE A 28 4.12 19.48 4.74
CA PHE A 28 4.64 18.51 3.77
C PHE A 28 3.77 18.40 2.52
N ALA A 29 2.45 18.53 2.65
CA ALA A 29 1.55 18.54 1.50
C ALA A 29 1.80 19.74 0.56
N MET A 30 2.33 20.86 1.06
CA MET A 30 2.65 22.03 0.25
C MET A 30 3.97 21.89 -0.53
N LEU A 31 4.90 21.07 -0.09
CA LEU A 31 6.20 20.90 -0.75
C LEU A 31 6.02 20.41 -2.20
N PRO A 32 6.87 20.84 -3.16
CA PRO A 32 6.97 20.17 -4.45
C PRO A 32 7.23 18.67 -4.27
N LEU A 33 6.66 17.81 -5.14
CA LEU A 33 6.78 16.35 -5.00
C LEU A 33 8.25 15.89 -4.93
N SER A 34 9.12 16.48 -5.75
CA SER A 34 10.56 16.20 -5.74
C SER A 34 11.23 16.54 -4.40
N ALA A 35 10.84 17.65 -3.77
CA ALA A 35 11.36 18.07 -2.47
C ALA A 35 10.88 17.11 -1.36
N ALA A 36 9.59 16.77 -1.33
CA ALA A 36 9.05 15.77 -0.40
C ALA A 36 9.78 14.43 -0.54
N GLN A 37 9.97 13.94 -1.79
CA GLN A 37 10.72 12.72 -2.06
C GLN A 37 12.20 12.83 -1.64
N GLY A 38 12.82 14.00 -1.80
CA GLY A 38 14.18 14.28 -1.31
C GLY A 38 14.29 14.09 0.20
N CYS A 39 13.38 14.71 0.96
CA CYS A 39 13.28 14.54 2.43
C CYS A 39 13.07 13.07 2.79
N GLY A 40 12.14 12.38 2.12
CA GLY A 40 11.89 10.96 2.35
C GLY A 40 13.11 10.07 2.08
N SER A 41 13.85 10.36 1.00
CA SER A 41 15.10 9.66 0.70
C SER A 41 16.16 9.84 1.80
N LEU A 42 16.23 11.03 2.43
CA LEU A 42 17.10 11.27 3.58
C LEU A 42 16.67 10.46 4.82
N LEU A 43 15.36 10.39 5.10
CA LEU A 43 14.82 9.55 6.16
C LEU A 43 15.17 8.06 5.93
N GLY A 44 15.05 7.58 4.70
CA GLY A 44 15.44 6.21 4.36
C GLY A 44 16.94 5.94 4.52
N ARG A 45 17.82 6.92 4.22
CA ARG A 45 19.26 6.82 4.49
C ARG A 45 19.55 6.77 6.00
N LEU A 46 18.80 7.54 6.78
CA LEU A 46 18.93 7.51 8.24
C LEU A 46 18.48 6.16 8.79
N ALA A 47 17.36 5.62 8.34
CA ALA A 47 16.87 4.30 8.72
C ALA A 47 17.90 3.20 8.40
N TRP A 48 18.59 3.31 7.26
CA TRP A 48 19.70 2.41 6.93
C TRP A 48 20.84 2.50 7.96
N ARG A 49 21.27 3.71 8.34
CA ARG A 49 22.39 3.93 9.30
C ARG A 49 22.04 3.47 10.71
N LEU A 50 20.80 3.69 11.14
CA LEU A 50 20.34 3.31 12.49
C LEU A 50 20.20 1.80 12.70
N ASN A 51 20.22 1.00 11.62
CA ASN A 51 20.13 -0.46 11.68
C ASN A 51 18.96 -0.97 12.54
N GLY A 52 17.84 -0.27 12.49
CA GLY A 52 16.64 -0.55 13.26
C GLY A 52 15.86 -1.77 12.74
N ARG A 53 14.65 -1.95 13.27
CA ARG A 53 13.74 -3.05 12.93
C ARG A 53 13.37 -3.07 11.43
N GLU A 54 13.13 -1.91 10.86
CA GLU A 54 12.74 -1.75 9.45
C GLU A 54 13.81 -2.29 8.52
N ARG A 55 15.08 -1.93 8.76
CA ARG A 55 16.21 -2.46 7.99
C ARG A 55 16.33 -3.97 8.14
N LYS A 56 16.30 -4.50 9.37
CA LYS A 56 16.42 -5.94 9.64
C LYS A 56 15.32 -6.75 8.96
N ASN A 57 14.07 -6.27 9.01
CA ASN A 57 12.97 -6.92 8.31
C ASN A 57 13.19 -6.90 6.79
N THR A 58 13.62 -5.76 6.24
CA THR A 58 13.91 -5.61 4.81
C THR A 58 15.02 -6.56 4.36
N GLU A 59 16.11 -6.69 5.14
CA GLU A 59 17.22 -7.62 4.84
C GLU A 59 16.75 -9.08 4.83
N VAL A 60 15.89 -9.47 5.78
CA VAL A 60 15.32 -10.84 5.81
C VAL A 60 14.46 -11.09 4.58
N ASN A 61 13.53 -10.18 4.28
CA ASN A 61 12.61 -10.33 3.17
C ASN A 61 13.35 -10.38 1.82
N ILE A 62 14.29 -9.47 1.58
CA ILE A 62 15.04 -9.43 0.32
C ILE A 62 15.87 -10.69 0.15
N ARG A 63 16.54 -11.17 1.19
CA ARG A 63 17.31 -12.42 1.12
C ARG A 63 16.42 -13.62 0.79
N LEU A 64 15.20 -13.69 1.30
CA LEU A 64 14.26 -14.76 1.00
C LEU A 64 13.71 -14.67 -0.42
N CYS A 65 13.36 -13.47 -0.86
CA CYS A 65 12.63 -13.26 -2.12
C CYS A 65 13.54 -13.13 -3.35
N PHE A 66 14.82 -12.80 -3.16
CA PHE A 66 15.81 -12.61 -4.22
C PHE A 66 17.11 -13.37 -3.90
N PRO A 67 17.04 -14.70 -3.73
CA PRO A 67 18.23 -15.51 -3.43
C PRO A 67 19.22 -15.54 -4.59
N GLU A 68 18.78 -15.21 -5.80
CA GLU A 68 19.62 -15.13 -7.02
C GLU A 68 20.54 -13.91 -7.04
N LEU A 69 20.28 -12.88 -6.22
CA LEU A 69 21.12 -11.70 -6.16
C LEU A 69 22.33 -11.93 -5.28
N GLU A 70 23.49 -11.45 -5.72
CA GLU A 70 24.71 -11.45 -4.91
C GLU A 70 24.53 -10.62 -3.62
N PRO A 71 25.28 -10.94 -2.53
CA PRO A 71 25.12 -10.24 -1.24
C PRO A 71 25.24 -8.71 -1.34
N GLY A 72 26.09 -8.19 -2.24
CA GLY A 72 26.24 -6.76 -2.51
C GLY A 72 25.00 -6.15 -3.15
N GLU A 73 24.40 -6.85 -4.11
CA GLU A 73 23.17 -6.43 -4.79
C GLU A 73 21.97 -6.46 -3.85
N GLN A 74 21.84 -7.49 -3.01
CA GLN A 74 20.82 -7.55 -1.96
C GLN A 74 20.93 -6.35 -1.01
N GLN A 75 22.14 -6.00 -0.56
CA GLN A 75 22.37 -4.84 0.29
C GLN A 75 22.01 -3.51 -0.41
N GLU A 76 22.30 -3.37 -1.69
CA GLU A 76 21.90 -2.18 -2.44
C GLU A 76 20.39 -2.11 -2.64
N LEU A 77 19.72 -3.25 -2.88
CA LEU A 77 18.26 -3.31 -2.93
C LEU A 77 17.64 -2.91 -1.58
N VAL A 78 18.19 -3.37 -0.45
CA VAL A 78 17.76 -2.92 0.90
C VAL A 78 17.89 -1.40 1.05
N ARG A 79 19.01 -0.81 0.63
CA ARG A 79 19.22 0.64 0.70
C ARG A 79 18.21 1.41 -0.13
N ARG A 80 17.97 0.95 -1.38
CA ARG A 80 16.97 1.55 -2.27
C ARG A 80 15.58 1.44 -1.66
N THR A 81 15.21 0.26 -1.15
CA THR A 81 13.91 0.02 -0.49
C THR A 81 13.67 0.98 0.66
N LEU A 82 14.62 1.16 1.57
CA LEU A 82 14.46 2.08 2.69
C LEU A 82 14.28 3.52 2.23
N ARG A 83 14.97 3.95 1.14
CA ARG A 83 14.77 5.28 0.54
C ARG A 83 13.37 5.42 -0.05
N GLU A 84 12.88 4.42 -0.77
CA GLU A 84 11.55 4.44 -1.39
C GLU A 84 10.43 4.42 -0.32
N ASN A 85 10.59 3.64 0.76
CA ASN A 85 9.67 3.69 1.90
C ASN A 85 9.69 5.05 2.61
N GLY A 86 10.86 5.68 2.74
CA GLY A 86 10.96 7.04 3.25
C GLY A 86 10.23 8.05 2.37
N LYS A 87 10.37 7.95 1.03
CA LYS A 87 9.62 8.80 0.07
C LYS A 87 8.12 8.61 0.22
N LEU A 88 7.64 7.37 0.36
CA LEU A 88 6.23 7.09 0.59
C LEU A 88 5.70 7.86 1.80
N ILE A 89 6.39 7.81 2.95
CA ILE A 89 5.98 8.52 4.17
C ILE A 89 5.80 10.02 3.91
N THR A 90 6.72 10.64 3.18
CA THR A 90 6.66 12.08 2.90
C THR A 90 5.73 12.46 1.77
N GLU A 91 5.29 11.51 0.95
CA GLU A 91 4.28 11.68 -0.10
C GLU A 91 2.84 11.58 0.41
N LEU A 92 2.60 10.74 1.45
CA LEU A 92 1.25 10.49 1.99
C LEU A 92 0.48 11.80 2.29
N PRO A 93 1.07 12.83 2.93
CA PRO A 93 0.39 14.10 3.15
C PRO A 93 -0.17 14.71 1.85
N LYS A 94 0.64 14.71 0.81
CA LYS A 94 0.22 15.22 -0.51
C LYS A 94 -0.80 14.30 -1.18
N SER A 95 -0.68 13.00 -1.01
CA SER A 95 -1.63 12.03 -1.58
C SER A 95 -3.04 12.26 -1.04
N TRP A 96 -3.18 12.65 0.23
CA TRP A 96 -4.48 12.93 0.85
C TRP A 96 -5.00 14.35 0.62
N LEU A 97 -4.12 15.37 0.59
CA LEU A 97 -4.52 16.78 0.64
C LEU A 97 -4.45 17.51 -0.71
N ALA A 98 -3.71 16.99 -1.70
CA ALA A 98 -3.62 17.65 -3.00
C ALA A 98 -4.88 17.41 -3.85
N SER A 99 -5.21 18.41 -4.69
CA SER A 99 -6.38 18.38 -5.57
C SER A 99 -6.28 17.28 -6.65
N GLY A 100 -7.44 16.93 -7.22
CA GLY A 100 -7.51 16.02 -8.37
C GLY A 100 -6.70 16.53 -9.58
N ASP A 101 -6.74 17.82 -9.84
CA ASP A 101 -5.99 18.46 -10.96
C ASP A 101 -4.47 18.32 -10.79
N TYR A 102 -3.98 18.39 -9.56
CA TYR A 102 -2.56 18.16 -9.28
C TYR A 102 -2.14 16.75 -9.72
N TRP A 103 -2.95 15.74 -9.40
CA TRP A 103 -2.68 14.34 -9.71
C TRP A 103 -2.99 14.02 -11.17
N GLY A 104 -3.99 14.63 -11.78
CA GLY A 104 -4.32 14.46 -13.20
C GLY A 104 -3.14 14.73 -14.14
N ARG A 105 -2.24 15.66 -13.76
CA ARG A 105 -1.00 15.96 -14.51
C ARG A 105 0.20 15.09 -14.14
N ARG A 106 0.09 14.23 -13.12
CA ARG A 106 1.22 13.46 -12.56
C ARG A 106 0.95 11.97 -12.42
N LEU A 107 -0.21 11.52 -12.85
CA LEU A 107 -0.59 10.11 -12.79
C LEU A 107 -0.85 9.59 -14.21
N GLU A 108 0.11 8.84 -14.74
CA GLU A 108 0.01 8.15 -16.03
C GLU A 108 -0.76 6.84 -15.82
N ALA A 109 -2.09 6.88 -15.83
CA ALA A 109 -2.91 5.70 -15.55
C ALA A 109 -3.98 5.41 -16.61
N ARG A 110 -3.87 6.02 -17.81
CA ARG A 110 -4.88 5.92 -18.86
C ARG A 110 -5.18 4.46 -19.22
N LEU A 111 -4.16 3.68 -19.57
CA LEU A 111 -4.33 2.28 -19.97
C LEU A 111 -4.98 1.44 -18.87
N PHE A 112 -4.56 1.62 -17.62
CA PHE A 112 -5.17 0.95 -16.47
C PHE A 112 -6.65 1.34 -16.33
N THR A 113 -6.95 2.65 -16.38
CA THR A 113 -8.32 3.15 -16.21
C THR A 113 -9.26 2.67 -17.32
N GLU A 114 -8.79 2.69 -18.56
CA GLU A 114 -9.54 2.19 -19.72
C GLU A 114 -9.82 0.69 -19.58
N GLU A 115 -8.83 -0.10 -19.15
CA GLU A 115 -8.98 -1.53 -18.94
C GLU A 115 -10.00 -1.86 -17.82
N ILE A 116 -9.94 -1.13 -16.70
CA ILE A 116 -10.93 -1.34 -15.63
C ILE A 116 -12.34 -0.98 -16.11
N ARG A 117 -12.51 0.10 -16.88
CA ARG A 117 -13.82 0.44 -17.50
C ARG A 117 -14.32 -0.66 -18.42
N ARG A 118 -13.44 -1.25 -19.24
CA ARG A 118 -13.78 -2.38 -20.10
C ARG A 118 -14.29 -3.57 -19.29
N LEU A 119 -13.64 -3.89 -18.17
CA LEU A 119 -14.06 -4.98 -17.28
C LEU A 119 -15.39 -4.65 -16.59
N LEU A 120 -15.61 -3.41 -16.15
CA LEU A 120 -16.89 -2.97 -15.55
C LEU A 120 -18.05 -3.12 -16.54
N GLY A 121 -17.80 -2.91 -17.85
CA GLY A 121 -18.80 -3.14 -18.91
C GLY A 121 -19.34 -4.56 -18.97
N GLN A 122 -18.71 -5.54 -18.30
CA GLN A 122 -19.20 -6.90 -18.16
C GLN A 122 -20.28 -7.06 -17.07
N GLY A 123 -20.56 -6.03 -16.27
CA GLY A 123 -21.64 -5.99 -15.28
C GLY A 123 -21.40 -6.79 -14.00
N ARG A 124 -20.20 -7.38 -13.80
CA ARG A 124 -19.87 -8.22 -12.63
C ARG A 124 -19.07 -7.51 -11.55
N GLY A 125 -18.84 -6.19 -11.71
CA GLY A 125 -17.88 -5.46 -10.91
C GLY A 125 -16.43 -5.89 -11.16
N VAL A 126 -15.48 -5.31 -10.44
CA VAL A 126 -14.06 -5.62 -10.56
C VAL A 126 -13.40 -5.60 -9.17
N ILE A 127 -12.55 -6.58 -8.88
CA ILE A 127 -11.75 -6.60 -7.66
C ILE A 127 -10.32 -6.14 -8.00
N ILE A 128 -9.85 -5.10 -7.32
CA ILE A 128 -8.47 -4.62 -7.43
C ILE A 128 -7.68 -5.11 -6.20
N ALA A 129 -6.71 -5.97 -6.44
CA ALA A 129 -5.70 -6.37 -5.47
C ALA A 129 -4.54 -5.37 -5.53
N ALA A 130 -4.55 -4.36 -4.65
CA ALA A 130 -3.56 -3.30 -4.62
C ALA A 130 -2.51 -3.55 -3.53
N PRO A 131 -1.33 -4.13 -3.81
CA PRO A 131 -0.33 -4.39 -2.79
C PRO A 131 0.27 -3.10 -2.23
N HIS A 132 0.93 -3.19 -1.06
CA HIS A 132 1.71 -2.08 -0.49
C HIS A 132 3.00 -1.85 -1.32
N LEU A 133 2.82 -1.49 -2.59
CA LEU A 133 3.84 -1.25 -3.61
C LEU A 133 3.65 0.15 -4.20
N GLY A 134 4.73 0.90 -4.38
CA GLY A 134 4.68 2.27 -4.88
C GLY A 134 3.92 3.21 -3.95
N ASN A 135 2.90 3.92 -4.47
CA ASN A 135 2.02 4.76 -3.67
C ASN A 135 0.56 4.37 -3.88
N TRP A 136 0.03 3.52 -3.02
CA TRP A 136 -1.35 3.01 -3.12
C TRP A 136 -2.42 4.09 -2.92
N GLU A 137 -2.14 5.17 -2.18
CA GLU A 137 -3.09 6.29 -2.04
C GLU A 137 -3.22 7.08 -3.35
N VAL A 138 -2.13 7.24 -4.10
CA VAL A 138 -2.19 7.79 -5.46
C VAL A 138 -2.85 6.78 -6.42
N GLY A 139 -2.56 5.49 -6.27
CA GLY A 139 -3.18 4.41 -7.03
C GLY A 139 -4.71 4.41 -6.91
N LEU A 140 -5.24 4.71 -5.72
CA LEU A 140 -6.68 4.82 -5.49
C LEU A 140 -7.34 5.86 -6.41
N ARG A 141 -6.66 6.96 -6.73
CA ARG A 141 -7.17 7.98 -7.66
C ARG A 141 -7.35 7.43 -9.09
N ALA A 142 -6.45 6.56 -9.55
CA ALA A 142 -6.61 5.89 -10.84
C ALA A 142 -7.79 4.92 -10.82
N ILE A 143 -7.98 4.21 -9.71
CA ILE A 143 -9.08 3.27 -9.53
C ILE A 143 -10.43 4.02 -9.52
N THR A 144 -10.56 5.07 -8.73
CA THR A 144 -11.80 5.87 -8.64
C THR A 144 -12.13 6.63 -9.93
N ALA A 145 -11.11 6.97 -10.74
CA ALA A 145 -11.31 7.56 -12.06
C ALA A 145 -11.93 6.55 -13.06
N ALA A 146 -11.85 5.26 -12.80
CA ALA A 146 -12.47 4.23 -13.63
C ALA A 146 -13.96 4.03 -13.31
N GLY A 147 -14.39 4.18 -12.05
CA GLY A 147 -15.78 4.03 -11.63
C GLY A 147 -15.99 4.07 -10.10
N PRO A 148 -17.23 3.93 -9.65
CA PRO A 148 -17.56 3.86 -8.22
C PRO A 148 -16.74 2.78 -7.52
N THR A 149 -16.10 3.16 -6.40
CA THR A 149 -15.10 2.30 -5.73
C THR A 149 -15.36 2.22 -4.24
N THR A 150 -15.33 1.00 -3.70
CA THR A 150 -15.34 0.72 -2.25
C THR A 150 -14.01 0.09 -1.85
N VAL A 151 -13.33 0.68 -0.85
CA VAL A 151 -12.01 0.24 -0.36
C VAL A 151 -12.16 -0.42 0.99
N LEU A 152 -11.59 -1.61 1.18
CA LEU A 152 -11.44 -2.20 2.51
C LEU A 152 -10.46 -1.37 3.33
N TYR A 153 -10.89 -0.89 4.48
CA TYR A 153 -10.13 0.06 5.28
C TYR A 153 -10.12 -0.30 6.76
N ARG A 154 -8.93 -0.32 7.33
CA ARG A 154 -8.72 -0.38 8.77
C ARG A 154 -8.29 0.99 9.28
N PRO A 155 -9.09 1.67 10.14
CA PRO A 155 -8.71 2.95 10.71
C PRO A 155 -7.38 2.85 11.49
N PRO A 156 -6.49 3.85 11.36
CA PRO A 156 -5.31 3.93 12.22
C PRO A 156 -5.73 4.18 13.67
N ARG A 157 -4.86 3.84 14.61
CA ARG A 157 -5.14 4.03 16.04
C ARG A 157 -5.26 5.51 16.43
N GLN A 158 -4.59 6.38 15.68
CA GLN A 158 -4.61 7.83 15.89
C GLN A 158 -5.85 8.42 15.21
N THR A 159 -6.82 8.87 15.99
CA THR A 159 -8.10 9.42 15.48
C THR A 159 -7.91 10.63 14.57
N TRP A 160 -6.98 11.53 14.89
CA TRP A 160 -6.67 12.70 14.07
C TRP A 160 -6.11 12.31 12.67
N LEU A 161 -5.27 11.27 12.59
CA LEU A 161 -4.73 10.77 11.32
C LEU A 161 -5.85 10.10 10.50
N ASN A 162 -6.75 9.38 11.18
CA ASN A 162 -7.91 8.76 10.54
C ASN A 162 -8.75 9.80 9.80
N SER A 163 -9.05 10.94 10.43
CA SER A 163 -9.84 12.01 9.81
C SER A 163 -9.19 12.54 8.53
N ILE A 164 -7.88 12.80 8.54
CA ILE A 164 -7.16 13.30 7.35
C ILE A 164 -7.16 12.26 6.23
N MET A 165 -6.88 11.00 6.55
CA MET A 165 -6.85 9.90 5.58
C MET A 165 -8.23 9.65 4.97
N GLU A 166 -9.28 9.64 5.80
CA GLU A 166 -10.65 9.40 5.37
C GLU A 166 -11.14 10.54 4.46
N GLN A 167 -10.94 11.79 4.86
CA GLN A 167 -11.26 12.96 4.02
C GLN A 167 -10.50 12.91 2.69
N GLY A 168 -9.21 12.55 2.70
CA GLY A 168 -8.41 12.39 1.49
C GLY A 168 -8.98 11.33 0.54
N ARG A 169 -9.47 10.21 1.06
CA ARG A 169 -10.10 9.14 0.27
C ARG A 169 -11.50 9.52 -0.22
N ILE A 170 -12.32 10.14 0.63
CA ILE A 170 -13.63 10.68 0.23
C ILE A 170 -13.45 11.70 -0.90
N ALA A 171 -12.43 12.56 -0.83
CA ALA A 171 -12.10 13.50 -1.89
C ALA A 171 -11.69 12.84 -3.22
N THR A 172 -11.35 11.55 -3.23
CA THR A 172 -11.17 10.78 -4.47
C THR A 172 -12.47 10.20 -5.01
N GLY A 173 -13.57 10.25 -4.27
CA GLY A 173 -14.83 9.58 -4.57
C GLY A 173 -14.93 8.13 -4.06
N ALA A 174 -13.93 7.65 -3.31
CA ALA A 174 -13.97 6.30 -2.74
C ALA A 174 -14.87 6.23 -1.50
N LYS A 175 -15.61 5.13 -1.39
CA LYS A 175 -16.29 4.70 -0.16
C LYS A 175 -15.33 3.81 0.65
N THR A 176 -15.34 3.89 1.98
CA THR A 176 -14.55 3.01 2.85
C THR A 176 -15.43 1.95 3.50
N ALA A 177 -14.95 0.72 3.59
CA ALA A 177 -15.60 -0.40 4.25
C ALA A 177 -14.69 -0.93 5.37
N PRO A 178 -15.18 -1.12 6.61
CA PRO A 178 -14.39 -1.64 7.73
C PRO A 178 -13.96 -3.09 7.51
N THR A 179 -12.96 -3.56 8.28
CA THR A 179 -12.42 -4.94 8.17
C THR A 179 -13.24 -5.97 8.96
N ASP A 180 -14.53 -5.75 9.12
CA ASP A 180 -15.48 -6.63 9.79
C ASP A 180 -16.55 -7.19 8.84
N MET A 181 -17.54 -7.91 9.39
CA MET A 181 -18.63 -8.50 8.60
C MET A 181 -19.50 -7.46 7.87
N GLN A 182 -19.64 -6.25 8.43
CA GLN A 182 -20.39 -5.17 7.79
C GLN A 182 -19.64 -4.69 6.54
N GLY A 183 -18.32 -4.50 6.65
CA GLY A 183 -17.49 -4.13 5.51
C GLY A 183 -17.47 -5.20 4.43
N ILE A 184 -17.38 -6.49 4.79
CA ILE A 184 -17.44 -7.59 3.82
C ILE A 184 -18.79 -7.59 3.06
N ARG A 185 -19.91 -7.30 3.75
CA ARG A 185 -21.22 -7.14 3.11
C ARG A 185 -21.24 -5.93 2.16
N ALA A 186 -20.63 -4.82 2.54
CA ALA A 186 -20.52 -3.64 1.70
C ALA A 186 -19.74 -3.92 0.42
N LEU A 187 -18.58 -4.62 0.52
CA LEU A 187 -17.80 -5.06 -0.65
C LEU A 187 -18.62 -5.97 -1.57
N MET A 188 -19.33 -6.94 -1.01
CA MET A 188 -20.19 -7.84 -1.76
C MET A 188 -21.31 -7.09 -2.49
N SER A 189 -21.93 -6.11 -1.84
CA SER A 189 -22.96 -5.26 -2.43
C SER A 189 -22.40 -4.42 -3.59
N ALA A 190 -21.23 -3.80 -3.40
CA ALA A 190 -20.56 -3.03 -4.44
C ALA A 190 -20.32 -3.87 -5.70
N LEU A 191 -19.78 -5.10 -5.55
CA LEU A 191 -19.54 -5.99 -6.69
C LEU A 191 -20.85 -6.38 -7.40
N ARG A 192 -21.92 -6.68 -6.66
CA ARG A 192 -23.24 -7.01 -7.24
C ARG A 192 -23.86 -5.84 -8.02
N ASN A 193 -23.52 -4.62 -7.61
CA ASN A 193 -23.92 -3.40 -8.32
C ASN A 193 -23.01 -3.07 -9.52
N GLY A 194 -22.05 -3.93 -9.86
CA GLY A 194 -21.11 -3.67 -10.96
C GLY A 194 -20.03 -2.64 -10.62
N GLU A 195 -19.78 -2.36 -9.32
CA GLU A 195 -18.81 -1.37 -8.86
C GLU A 195 -17.42 -2.00 -8.63
N ILE A 196 -16.42 -1.18 -8.32
CA ILE A 196 -15.05 -1.59 -8.01
C ILE A 196 -14.90 -1.83 -6.52
N VAL A 197 -14.18 -2.90 -6.17
CA VAL A 197 -13.71 -3.16 -4.82
C VAL A 197 -12.18 -3.16 -4.81
N ALA A 198 -11.55 -2.40 -3.92
CA ALA A 198 -10.10 -2.38 -3.78
C ALA A 198 -9.67 -2.92 -2.40
N ILE A 199 -8.72 -3.85 -2.41
CA ILE A 199 -8.21 -4.54 -1.22
C ILE A 199 -6.69 -4.61 -1.30
N LEU A 200 -5.99 -4.33 -0.19
CA LEU A 200 -4.56 -4.56 -0.07
C LEU A 200 -4.32 -6.00 0.43
N PRO A 201 -3.81 -6.92 -0.43
CA PRO A 201 -3.84 -8.36 -0.14
C PRO A 201 -2.69 -8.86 0.73
N ASP A 202 -1.61 -8.10 0.82
CA ASP A 202 -0.29 -8.53 1.28
C ASP A 202 0.00 -8.29 2.77
N GLN A 203 -0.96 -7.70 3.50
CA GLN A 203 -0.93 -7.59 4.97
C GLN A 203 -2.26 -8.07 5.52
N VAL A 204 -2.22 -9.08 6.41
CA VAL A 204 -3.44 -9.64 7.00
C VAL A 204 -3.80 -8.87 8.26
N PRO A 205 -4.95 -8.17 8.29
CA PRO A 205 -5.47 -7.56 9.52
C PRO A 205 -5.78 -8.63 10.57
N LYS A 206 -5.60 -8.30 11.86
CA LYS A 206 -5.88 -9.24 12.95
C LYS A 206 -7.32 -9.78 12.92
N GLU A 207 -8.26 -8.93 12.52
CA GLU A 207 -9.68 -9.26 12.40
C GLU A 207 -9.96 -10.33 11.33
N LEU A 208 -9.06 -10.46 10.35
CA LEU A 208 -9.13 -11.43 9.26
C LEU A 208 -8.10 -12.57 9.38
N GLU A 209 -7.33 -12.62 10.47
CA GLU A 209 -6.25 -13.61 10.66
C GLU A 209 -6.78 -15.05 10.62
N GLN A 210 -7.93 -15.33 11.24
CA GLN A 210 -8.60 -16.64 11.19
C GLN A 210 -9.12 -17.02 9.79
N SER A 211 -9.22 -16.05 8.87
CA SER A 211 -9.63 -16.24 7.48
C SER A 211 -8.44 -16.17 6.53
N SER A 212 -7.21 -16.31 7.02
CA SER A 212 -5.98 -16.36 6.23
C SER A 212 -5.48 -17.80 6.09
N VAL A 213 -4.71 -18.04 5.05
CA VAL A 213 -4.00 -19.29 4.79
C VAL A 213 -2.53 -19.02 4.54
N LEU A 214 -1.69 -20.03 4.68
CA LEU A 214 -0.31 -19.97 4.22
C LEU A 214 -0.28 -20.31 2.73
N ALA A 215 -0.05 -19.30 1.89
CA ALA A 215 0.09 -19.47 0.45
C ALA A 215 1.50 -19.05 0.00
N PRO A 216 2.06 -19.63 -1.06
CA PRO A 216 3.37 -19.24 -1.56
C PRO A 216 3.43 -17.76 -1.95
N PHE A 217 4.54 -17.10 -1.59
CA PHE A 217 4.94 -15.78 -2.04
C PHE A 217 6.46 -15.78 -2.19
N PHE A 218 6.98 -15.58 -3.39
CA PHE A 218 8.38 -15.83 -3.71
C PHE A 218 8.88 -17.22 -3.26
N GLY A 219 8.03 -18.24 -3.44
CA GLY A 219 8.36 -19.62 -3.07
C GLY A 219 8.32 -19.94 -1.57
N HIS A 220 8.01 -18.97 -0.70
CA HIS A 220 7.94 -19.14 0.75
C HIS A 220 6.50 -19.05 1.26
N PRO A 221 6.11 -19.84 2.30
CA PRO A 221 4.78 -19.75 2.88
C PRO A 221 4.57 -18.39 3.55
N ALA A 222 3.56 -17.66 3.10
CA ALA A 222 3.21 -16.33 3.60
C ALA A 222 1.73 -16.27 4.01
N PRO A 223 1.40 -15.72 5.19
CA PRO A 223 0.01 -15.49 5.57
C PRO A 223 -0.70 -14.63 4.52
N THR A 224 -1.77 -15.14 3.94
CA THR A 224 -2.50 -14.48 2.84
C THR A 224 -3.99 -14.54 3.11
N MET A 225 -4.68 -13.40 3.00
CA MET A 225 -6.12 -13.34 3.22
C MET A 225 -6.89 -14.02 2.10
N THR A 226 -7.93 -14.78 2.45
CA THR A 226 -8.79 -15.47 1.48
C THR A 226 -9.95 -14.61 0.97
N LEU A 227 -10.05 -13.35 1.39
CA LEU A 227 -11.20 -12.49 1.11
C LEU A 227 -11.38 -12.22 -0.38
N ILE A 228 -10.31 -11.91 -1.12
CA ILE A 228 -10.35 -11.65 -2.56
C ILE A 228 -10.92 -12.86 -3.30
N SER A 229 -10.39 -14.04 -3.03
CA SER A 229 -10.83 -15.29 -3.67
C SER A 229 -12.28 -15.63 -3.34
N LYS A 230 -12.70 -15.44 -2.08
CA LYS A 230 -14.10 -15.65 -1.67
C LYS A 230 -15.06 -14.68 -2.37
N LEU A 231 -14.68 -13.41 -2.53
CA LEU A 231 -15.48 -12.43 -3.26
C LEU A 231 -15.55 -12.79 -4.75
N ALA A 232 -14.40 -13.05 -5.39
CA ALA A 232 -14.33 -13.43 -6.80
C ALA A 232 -15.19 -14.65 -7.10
N ARG A 233 -15.07 -15.74 -6.31
CA ARG A 233 -15.87 -16.96 -6.47
C ARG A 233 -17.37 -16.73 -6.32
N LYS A 234 -17.79 -15.86 -5.38
CA LYS A 234 -19.22 -15.59 -5.13
C LYS A 234 -19.86 -14.66 -6.15
N THR A 235 -19.11 -13.78 -6.79
CA THR A 235 -19.64 -12.75 -7.70
C THR A 235 -19.28 -12.97 -9.15
N GLY A 236 -18.26 -13.79 -9.43
CA GLY A 236 -17.70 -13.92 -10.78
C GLY A 236 -16.91 -12.66 -11.22
N ALA A 237 -16.64 -11.73 -10.31
CA ALA A 237 -15.91 -10.52 -10.62
C ALA A 237 -14.45 -10.85 -10.99
N PRO A 238 -13.92 -10.29 -12.09
CA PRO A 238 -12.52 -10.42 -12.45
C PRO A 238 -11.61 -9.77 -11.38
N VAL A 239 -10.43 -10.34 -11.18
CA VAL A 239 -9.44 -9.82 -10.24
C VAL A 239 -8.23 -9.29 -10.99
N VAL A 240 -7.85 -8.05 -10.68
CA VAL A 240 -6.68 -7.37 -11.25
C VAL A 240 -5.77 -6.92 -10.13
N ALA A 241 -4.51 -7.32 -10.16
CA ALA A 241 -3.48 -6.74 -9.29
C ALA A 241 -2.97 -5.43 -9.92
N ALA A 242 -2.85 -4.36 -9.11
CA ALA A 242 -2.43 -3.06 -9.63
C ALA A 242 -1.69 -2.21 -8.60
N TYR A 243 -0.78 -1.34 -9.08
CA TYR A 243 -0.09 -0.37 -8.24
C TYR A 243 0.26 0.92 -9.00
N ALA A 244 0.53 1.99 -8.26
CA ALA A 244 1.07 3.23 -8.79
C ALA A 244 2.58 3.28 -8.55
N GLU A 245 3.35 3.01 -9.61
CA GLU A 245 4.81 3.09 -9.63
C GLU A 245 5.26 4.54 -9.46
N ARG A 246 6.16 4.80 -8.53
CA ARG A 246 6.80 6.11 -8.38
C ARG A 246 7.81 6.33 -9.49
N LEU A 247 7.62 7.38 -10.28
CA LEU A 247 8.56 7.78 -11.30
C LEU A 247 9.72 8.61 -10.72
N PRO A 248 10.93 8.53 -11.31
CA PRO A 248 12.09 9.24 -10.79
C PRO A 248 11.93 10.77 -10.83
N ARG A 249 12.67 11.47 -9.95
CA ARG A 249 12.81 12.94 -9.95
C ARG A 249 11.49 13.72 -9.82
N GLY A 250 10.51 13.17 -9.11
CA GLY A 250 9.23 13.86 -8.86
C GLY A 250 8.34 13.99 -10.11
N LYS A 251 8.57 13.19 -11.15
CA LYS A 251 7.75 13.21 -12.37
C LYS A 251 6.32 12.74 -12.16
N GLY A 252 6.03 12.09 -11.03
CA GLY A 252 4.71 11.57 -10.70
C GLY A 252 4.69 10.05 -10.60
N PHE A 253 3.61 9.45 -11.09
CA PHE A 253 3.36 8.02 -10.93
C PHE A 253 2.83 7.40 -12.22
N ARG A 254 3.05 6.09 -12.38
CA ARG A 254 2.51 5.29 -13.48
C ARG A 254 1.66 4.16 -12.93
N GLY A 255 0.47 3.98 -13.47
CA GLY A 255 -0.39 2.83 -13.17
C GLY A 255 0.08 1.58 -13.90
N ASN A 256 0.41 0.54 -13.14
CA ASN A 256 0.76 -0.79 -13.65
C ASN A 256 -0.27 -1.80 -13.16
N PHE A 257 -0.55 -2.83 -13.97
CA PHE A 257 -1.49 -3.87 -13.59
C PHE A 257 -1.15 -5.23 -14.21
N ARG A 258 -1.70 -6.29 -13.59
CA ARG A 258 -1.67 -7.68 -14.05
C ARG A 258 -3.01 -8.33 -13.74
N TYR A 259 -3.48 -9.18 -14.62
CA TYR A 259 -4.60 -10.06 -14.33
C TYR A 259 -4.16 -11.12 -13.32
N VAL A 260 -5.06 -11.41 -12.36
CA VAL A 260 -4.93 -12.61 -11.55
C VAL A 260 -5.54 -13.76 -12.34
N ASP A 261 -4.86 -14.89 -12.40
CA ASP A 261 -5.32 -16.03 -13.17
C ASP A 261 -6.58 -16.71 -12.58
N GLU A 262 -7.17 -17.63 -13.35
CA GLU A 262 -8.44 -18.29 -13.01
C GLU A 262 -8.40 -19.11 -11.71
N ARG A 263 -7.21 -19.55 -11.25
CA ARG A 263 -7.06 -20.23 -9.95
C ARG A 263 -7.58 -19.38 -8.78
N VAL A 264 -7.77 -18.08 -8.96
CA VAL A 264 -8.32 -17.20 -7.92
C VAL A 264 -9.71 -17.62 -7.43
N ILE A 265 -10.47 -18.35 -8.22
CA ILE A 265 -11.79 -18.89 -7.85
C ILE A 265 -11.74 -20.35 -7.40
N ASP A 266 -10.57 -20.98 -7.31
CA ASP A 266 -10.43 -22.35 -6.83
C ASP A 266 -11.03 -22.51 -5.43
N SER A 267 -11.60 -23.68 -5.16
CA SER A 267 -12.19 -24.01 -3.87
C SER A 267 -11.13 -24.17 -2.78
N ALA A 268 -9.94 -24.65 -3.11
CA ALA A 268 -8.80 -24.74 -2.20
C ALA A 268 -8.23 -23.33 -1.95
N ALA A 269 -8.32 -22.92 -0.68
CA ALA A 269 -7.95 -21.56 -0.28
C ALA A 269 -6.48 -21.25 -0.54
N GLU A 270 -5.59 -22.24 -0.40
CA GLU A 270 -4.16 -22.12 -0.66
C GLU A 270 -3.88 -21.85 -2.15
N ILE A 271 -4.57 -22.56 -3.05
CA ILE A 271 -4.42 -22.41 -4.50
C ILE A 271 -4.93 -21.03 -4.93
N SER A 272 -6.14 -20.67 -4.49
CA SER A 272 -6.75 -19.40 -4.87
C SER A 272 -6.01 -18.18 -4.30
N SER A 273 -5.43 -18.30 -3.10
CA SER A 273 -4.60 -17.25 -2.52
C SER A 273 -3.21 -17.17 -3.17
N ALA A 274 -2.66 -18.31 -3.62
CA ALA A 274 -1.41 -18.33 -4.39
C ALA A 274 -1.56 -17.56 -5.72
N ALA A 275 -2.68 -17.71 -6.43
CA ALA A 275 -2.94 -16.95 -7.66
C ALA A 275 -2.87 -15.42 -7.43
N VAL A 276 -3.40 -14.93 -6.31
CA VAL A 276 -3.28 -13.49 -5.94
C VAL A 276 -1.82 -13.13 -5.64
N ASN A 277 -1.11 -13.97 -4.88
CA ASN A 277 0.29 -13.74 -4.56
C ASN A 277 1.18 -13.73 -5.80
N ASP A 278 0.97 -14.63 -6.76
CA ASP A 278 1.73 -14.72 -8.03
C ASP A 278 1.59 -13.42 -8.85
N ALA A 279 0.37 -12.87 -8.93
CA ALA A 279 0.15 -11.60 -9.61
C ALA A 279 0.81 -10.42 -8.88
N VAL A 280 0.77 -10.41 -7.54
CA VAL A 280 1.47 -9.41 -6.73
C VAL A 280 2.99 -9.55 -6.88
N GLU A 281 3.53 -10.77 -6.83
CA GLU A 281 4.95 -11.03 -7.04
C GLU A 281 5.42 -10.51 -8.40
N ALA A 282 4.66 -10.77 -9.46
CA ALA A 282 4.97 -10.27 -10.80
C ALA A 282 5.05 -8.73 -10.85
N LEU A 283 4.18 -8.02 -10.11
CA LEU A 283 4.25 -6.56 -9.99
C LEU A 283 5.45 -6.11 -9.15
N VAL A 284 5.73 -6.79 -8.03
CA VAL A 284 6.89 -6.49 -7.17
C VAL A 284 8.20 -6.61 -7.94
N ARG A 285 8.33 -7.62 -8.82
CA ARG A 285 9.52 -7.81 -9.66
C ARG A 285 9.78 -6.66 -10.65
N LEU A 286 8.75 -5.86 -11.00
CA LEU A 286 8.93 -4.68 -11.85
C LEU A 286 9.60 -3.51 -11.10
N SER A 287 9.32 -3.36 -9.81
CA SER A 287 9.85 -2.26 -8.97
C SER A 287 10.12 -2.75 -7.55
N PRO A 288 11.06 -3.70 -7.36
CA PRO A 288 11.25 -4.39 -6.09
C PRO A 288 11.62 -3.45 -4.94
N GLU A 289 12.32 -2.34 -5.20
CA GLU A 289 12.66 -1.35 -4.20
C GLU A 289 11.46 -0.54 -3.69
N GLN A 290 10.32 -0.54 -4.41
CA GLN A 290 9.14 0.22 -4.01
C GLN A 290 8.14 -0.61 -3.18
N TYR A 291 8.39 -1.91 -2.97
CA TYR A 291 7.55 -2.74 -2.12
C TYR A 291 7.85 -2.53 -0.63
N GLN A 292 6.84 -2.67 0.22
CA GLN A 292 6.95 -2.42 1.67
C GLN A 292 7.63 -3.59 2.41
N TRP A 293 8.89 -3.89 2.05
CA TRP A 293 9.69 -4.94 2.70
C TRP A 293 9.96 -4.71 4.18
N THR A 294 9.64 -3.55 4.74
CA THR A 294 9.72 -3.27 6.18
C THR A 294 8.66 -4.03 6.98
N TYR A 295 7.58 -4.47 6.34
CA TYR A 295 6.57 -5.35 6.94
C TYR A 295 7.09 -6.80 7.04
N ARG A 296 6.71 -7.51 8.10
CA ARG A 296 7.02 -8.95 8.25
C ARG A 296 6.01 -9.77 7.45
N ARG A 297 6.33 -10.02 6.20
CA ARG A 297 5.44 -10.71 5.25
C ARG A 297 5.32 -12.20 5.54
N PHE A 298 6.35 -12.80 6.10
CA PHE A 298 6.44 -14.24 6.38
C PHE A 298 6.22 -14.53 7.87
N GLY A 299 6.15 -15.82 8.24
CA GLY A 299 6.02 -16.26 9.62
C GLY A 299 7.16 -15.76 10.52
N MET A 300 6.86 -15.60 11.81
CA MET A 300 7.81 -15.01 12.78
C MET A 300 9.14 -15.74 12.87
N ASP A 301 9.20 -17.03 12.54
CA ASP A 301 10.42 -17.83 12.62
C ASP A 301 11.52 -17.36 11.64
N PHE A 302 11.12 -16.77 10.51
CA PHE A 302 12.05 -16.16 9.57
C PHE A 302 12.78 -14.92 10.12
N TYR A 303 12.20 -14.22 11.11
CA TYR A 303 12.71 -12.98 11.68
C TYR A 303 13.38 -13.14 13.05
N ARG A 304 13.29 -14.34 13.64
CA ARG A 304 14.02 -14.65 14.87
C ARG A 304 15.46 -14.92 14.50
N SER A 305 16.41 -14.16 15.07
CA SER A 305 17.82 -14.55 15.01
C SER A 305 17.92 -15.95 15.60
N LYS A 306 18.48 -16.93 14.86
CA LYS A 306 18.85 -18.22 15.45
C LYS A 306 19.75 -17.87 16.64
N LYS A 307 19.26 -18.04 17.88
CA LYS A 307 20.13 -18.02 19.05
C LYS A 307 21.27 -19.00 18.73
N LYS A 308 22.51 -18.50 18.73
CA LYS A 308 23.66 -19.41 18.69
C LYS A 308 23.43 -20.42 19.81
N PRO A 309 23.50 -21.74 19.55
CA PRO A 309 23.48 -22.70 20.64
C PRO A 309 24.60 -22.27 21.59
N GLY A 310 24.27 -22.18 22.88
CA GLY A 310 25.15 -21.67 23.90
C GLY A 310 26.53 -22.35 23.84
N ARG A 311 27.54 -21.49 24.00
CA ARG A 311 28.87 -21.96 24.40
C ARG A 311 28.81 -22.41 25.84
#